data_c932bb95f9038f0204d3d4778d514039
#
_entry.id   c932bb95f9038f0204d3d4778d514039
#
_cell.length_a   1.000
_cell.length_b   1.000
_cell.length_c   1.000
_cell.angle_alpha   90.00
_cell.angle_beta   90.00
_cell.angle_gamma   90.00
#
_symmetry.space_group_name_H-M   'P 1'
#
loop_
_entity.id
_entity.type
_entity.pdbx_description
1 polymer ?
#
loop_
_entity_poly.entity_id
_entity_poly.type
_entity_poly.pdbx_seq_one_letter_code
_entity_poly.pdbx_strand_id
1 'polypeptide(L)'
;MSTYILVHGAWHGGWCWHKVVARLEAQGHRVLTPDLPGHGVDRTPPADTTLDSLAERICALLDAADEPVILVGHSFGGTVITQAAERRPAKVHRLIYVAAFVPRNGESTGKLGAADPDTLLNAAMVVAPDRKTATLQPEALKQVLFGRSPDEAVVLARALLVPEGLAGFRAAVATTAENWGRLPRRYVLCSADRAVGPALQRQMASGSERITELAADHSPYFSAPDELAAALAAD
;
A
#
# COMPACT_ATOMS: atom_id res chain seq x y z
N MET A 1 15.73 -1.47 17.71
CA MET A 1 14.31 -1.06 17.87
C MET A 1 14.03 0.01 16.82
N SER A 2 13.00 -0.15 16.00
CA SER A 2 12.64 0.81 14.93
C SER A 2 11.15 1.12 15.00
N THR A 3 10.74 2.28 14.47
CA THR A 3 9.32 2.62 14.31
C THR A 3 8.90 2.34 12.87
N TYR A 4 7.84 1.58 12.72
CA TYR A 4 7.20 1.27 11.44
C TYR A 4 5.90 2.03 11.29
N ILE A 5 5.64 2.59 10.11
CA ILE A 5 4.32 3.10 9.71
C ILE A 5 3.88 2.24 8.52
N LEU A 6 2.83 1.42 8.71
CA LEU A 6 2.30 0.49 7.71
C LEU A 6 1.06 1.10 7.06
N VAL A 7 1.19 1.53 5.81
CA VAL A 7 0.13 2.21 5.06
C VAL A 7 -0.58 1.19 4.18
N HIS A 8 -1.90 1.06 4.38
CA HIS A 8 -2.74 0.13 3.65
C HIS A 8 -2.97 0.55 2.18
N GLY A 9 -3.43 -0.39 1.38
CA GLY A 9 -3.84 -0.17 -0.01
C GLY A 9 -5.28 0.36 -0.13
N ALA A 10 -5.73 0.50 -1.38
CA ALA A 10 -7.08 0.91 -1.70
C ALA A 10 -8.14 0.05 -1.02
N TRP A 11 -9.29 0.62 -0.74
CA TRP A 11 -10.47 0.00 -0.07
C TRP A 11 -10.25 -0.51 1.34
N HIS A 12 -9.00 -0.71 1.79
CA HIS A 12 -8.64 -1.27 3.09
C HIS A 12 -8.61 -0.20 4.19
N GLY A 13 -8.11 -0.59 5.34
CA GLY A 13 -7.79 0.26 6.49
C GLY A 13 -6.63 -0.39 7.25
N GLY A 14 -6.16 0.27 8.30
CA GLY A 14 -5.09 -0.23 9.15
C GLY A 14 -5.33 -1.63 9.73
N TRP A 15 -6.58 -2.04 9.81
CA TRP A 15 -7.00 -3.36 10.29
C TRP A 15 -6.34 -4.53 9.54
N CYS A 16 -6.02 -4.36 8.25
CA CYS A 16 -5.43 -5.44 7.45
C CYS A 16 -4.06 -5.90 7.96
N TRP A 17 -3.34 -5.04 8.65
CA TRP A 17 -2.00 -5.31 9.15
C TRP A 17 -1.93 -6.06 10.49
N HIS A 18 -3.07 -6.37 11.14
CA HIS A 18 -3.11 -6.87 12.51
C HIS A 18 -2.19 -8.05 12.80
N LYS A 19 -2.04 -9.01 11.87
CA LYS A 19 -1.14 -10.16 12.03
C LYS A 19 0.33 -9.77 11.94
N VAL A 20 0.67 -8.79 11.10
CA VAL A 20 2.04 -8.30 10.93
C VAL A 20 2.45 -7.42 12.11
N VAL A 21 1.52 -6.59 12.61
CA VAL A 21 1.74 -5.77 13.83
C VAL A 21 2.20 -6.65 14.98
N ALA A 22 1.44 -7.69 15.32
CA ALA A 22 1.78 -8.58 16.43
C ALA A 22 3.19 -9.19 16.32
N ARG A 23 3.66 -9.48 15.09
CA ARG A 23 4.97 -10.05 14.82
C ARG A 23 6.12 -9.06 14.96
N LEU A 24 5.91 -7.84 14.46
CA LEU A 24 6.92 -6.78 14.56
C LEU A 24 7.04 -6.28 16.00
N GLU A 25 5.93 -6.15 16.73
CA GLU A 25 5.93 -5.78 18.15
C GLU A 25 6.58 -6.84 19.02
N ALA A 26 6.37 -8.14 18.73
CA ALA A 26 7.07 -9.24 19.41
C ALA A 26 8.60 -9.19 19.21
N GLN A 27 9.08 -8.53 18.15
CA GLN A 27 10.50 -8.28 17.88
C GLN A 27 11.00 -6.97 18.52
N GLY A 28 10.17 -6.28 19.29
CA GLY A 28 10.52 -5.03 19.99
C GLY A 28 10.44 -3.78 19.13
N HIS A 29 9.76 -3.82 17.98
CA HIS A 29 9.51 -2.65 17.16
C HIS A 29 8.23 -1.90 17.59
N ARG A 30 8.18 -0.59 17.34
CA ARG A 30 6.95 0.20 17.44
C ARG A 30 6.25 0.20 16.08
N VAL A 31 4.94 -0.08 16.06
CA VAL A 31 4.18 -0.18 14.80
C VAL A 31 2.95 0.72 14.82
N LEU A 32 2.78 1.52 13.78
CA LEU A 32 1.62 2.36 13.54
C LEU A 32 0.92 1.89 12.26
N THR A 33 -0.39 1.72 12.32
CA THR A 33 -1.23 1.34 11.16
C THR A 33 -2.35 2.35 10.98
N PRO A 34 -2.02 3.55 10.45
CA PRO A 34 -3.03 4.58 10.29
C PRO A 34 -4.13 4.17 9.31
N ASP A 35 -5.36 4.58 9.58
CA ASP A 35 -6.36 4.71 8.55
C ASP A 35 -6.08 5.99 7.74
N LEU A 36 -6.10 5.86 6.43
CA LEU A 36 -6.06 6.99 5.52
C LEU A 36 -7.42 7.71 5.49
N PRO A 37 -7.49 8.99 5.13
CA PRO A 37 -8.76 9.69 4.94
C PRO A 37 -9.75 8.88 4.08
N GLY A 38 -10.97 8.73 4.56
CA GLY A 38 -12.02 7.95 3.91
C GLY A 38 -11.97 6.44 4.12
N HIS A 39 -11.04 5.92 4.95
CA HIS A 39 -10.83 4.49 5.17
C HIS A 39 -10.93 4.12 6.65
N GLY A 40 -11.23 2.84 6.91
CA GLY A 40 -11.31 2.30 8.27
C GLY A 40 -12.30 3.07 9.14
N VAL A 41 -11.81 3.70 10.22
CA VAL A 41 -12.65 4.51 11.12
C VAL A 41 -12.71 6.01 10.76
N ASP A 42 -11.89 6.45 9.79
CA ASP A 42 -11.94 7.83 9.32
C ASP A 42 -13.27 8.12 8.60
N ARG A 43 -13.86 9.29 8.84
CA ARG A 43 -15.20 9.67 8.37
C ARG A 43 -15.18 10.63 7.18
N THR A 44 -14.02 10.94 6.64
CA THR A 44 -13.91 11.73 5.41
C THR A 44 -14.66 11.02 4.28
N PRO A 45 -15.57 11.68 3.55
CA PRO A 45 -16.20 11.03 2.40
C PRO A 45 -15.14 10.58 1.39
N PRO A 46 -15.15 9.33 0.92
CA PRO A 46 -14.14 8.85 -0.05
C PRO A 46 -14.06 9.68 -1.32
N ALA A 47 -15.19 10.26 -1.76
CA ALA A 47 -15.26 11.15 -2.93
C ALA A 47 -14.45 12.45 -2.78
N ASP A 48 -14.13 12.85 -1.55
CA ASP A 48 -13.41 14.09 -1.23
C ASP A 48 -11.92 13.84 -0.97
N THR A 49 -11.47 12.57 -0.98
CA THR A 49 -10.06 12.23 -0.78
C THR A 49 -9.23 12.54 -2.01
N THR A 50 -8.03 13.04 -1.80
CA THR A 50 -7.03 13.33 -2.85
C THR A 50 -5.69 12.73 -2.47
N LEU A 51 -4.77 12.57 -3.43
CA LEU A 51 -3.40 12.13 -3.11
C LEU A 51 -2.74 13.07 -2.08
N ASP A 52 -3.03 14.36 -2.15
CA ASP A 52 -2.51 15.35 -1.21
C ASP A 52 -3.02 15.10 0.21
N SER A 53 -4.34 14.90 0.39
CA SER A 53 -4.90 14.63 1.73
C SER A 53 -4.41 13.29 2.31
N LEU A 54 -4.27 12.26 1.46
CA LEU A 54 -3.73 10.97 1.86
C LEU A 54 -2.26 11.08 2.30
N ALA A 55 -1.43 11.77 1.50
CA ALA A 55 -0.03 11.98 1.81
C ALA A 55 0.16 12.85 3.07
N GLU A 56 -0.65 13.89 3.25
CA GLU A 56 -0.58 14.78 4.42
C GLU A 56 -0.91 14.03 5.71
N ARG A 57 -1.85 13.08 5.69
CA ARG A 57 -2.11 12.19 6.84
C ARG A 57 -0.85 11.44 7.27
N ILE A 58 -0.03 10.98 6.32
CA ILE A 58 1.24 10.29 6.62
C ILE A 58 2.31 11.30 7.04
N CYS A 59 2.38 12.47 6.40
CA CYS A 59 3.30 13.55 6.81
C CYS A 59 3.10 13.95 8.28
N ALA A 60 1.85 14.08 8.73
CA ALA A 60 1.56 14.40 10.14
C ALA A 60 2.12 13.35 11.11
N LEU A 61 2.11 12.05 10.74
CA LEU A 61 2.71 10.99 11.55
C LEU A 61 4.24 11.04 11.51
N LEU A 62 4.81 11.35 10.34
CA LEU A 62 6.25 11.54 10.18
C LEU A 62 6.74 12.73 11.02
N ASP A 63 6.00 13.84 11.02
CA ASP A 63 6.34 15.03 11.80
C ASP A 63 6.28 14.78 13.32
N ALA A 64 5.35 13.92 13.76
CA ALA A 64 5.20 13.51 15.17
C ALA A 64 6.20 12.44 15.63
N ALA A 65 6.98 11.85 14.72
CA ALA A 65 8.00 10.88 15.07
C ALA A 65 9.29 11.57 15.54
N ASP A 66 9.84 11.09 16.66
CA ASP A 66 11.11 11.60 17.22
C ASP A 66 12.31 11.22 16.33
N GLU A 67 12.28 10.02 15.73
CA GLU A 67 13.34 9.46 14.89
C GLU A 67 12.80 9.12 13.49
N PRO A 68 13.68 9.05 12.46
CA PRO A 68 13.27 8.61 11.14
C PRO A 68 12.69 7.20 11.16
N VAL A 69 11.57 7.00 10.47
CA VAL A 69 10.79 5.77 10.48
C VAL A 69 11.04 4.88 9.27
N ILE A 70 10.72 3.60 9.39
CA ILE A 70 10.55 2.70 8.25
C ILE A 70 9.11 2.84 7.77
N LEU A 71 8.95 3.39 6.56
CA LEU A 71 7.65 3.68 5.98
C LEU A 71 7.30 2.59 4.97
N VAL A 72 6.24 1.83 5.24
CA VAL A 72 5.80 0.68 4.45
C VAL A 72 4.50 1.01 3.74
N GLY A 73 4.41 0.77 2.44
CA GLY A 73 3.19 0.97 1.65
C GLY A 73 2.78 -0.29 0.90
N HIS A 74 1.54 -0.71 1.07
CA HIS A 74 0.95 -1.81 0.32
C HIS A 74 0.12 -1.29 -0.85
N SER A 75 0.23 -1.90 -2.02
CA SER A 75 -0.62 -1.60 -3.18
C SER A 75 -0.66 -0.09 -3.49
N PHE A 76 -1.83 0.56 -3.53
CA PHE A 76 -1.99 2.00 -3.67
C PHE A 76 -1.27 2.80 -2.56
N GLY A 77 -1.16 2.24 -1.36
CA GLY A 77 -0.38 2.84 -0.28
C GLY A 77 1.07 3.15 -0.67
N GLY A 78 1.64 2.43 -1.65
CA GLY A 78 2.95 2.75 -2.21
C GLY A 78 3.02 4.13 -2.87
N THR A 79 1.98 4.52 -3.61
CA THR A 79 1.86 5.87 -4.18
C THR A 79 1.76 6.93 -3.08
N VAL A 80 0.99 6.64 -2.02
CA VAL A 80 0.83 7.55 -0.87
C VAL A 80 2.15 7.78 -0.15
N ILE A 81 2.89 6.70 0.16
CA ILE A 81 4.19 6.83 0.84
C ILE A 81 5.26 7.49 -0.05
N THR A 82 5.20 7.29 -1.37
CA THR A 82 6.07 7.98 -2.33
C THR A 82 5.89 9.49 -2.22
N GLN A 83 4.64 9.97 -2.24
CA GLN A 83 4.34 11.40 -2.13
C GLN A 83 4.63 11.96 -0.73
N ALA A 84 4.39 11.20 0.33
CA ALA A 84 4.70 11.63 1.70
C ALA A 84 6.23 11.71 1.93
N ALA A 85 6.98 10.74 1.44
CA ALA A 85 8.43 10.71 1.55
C ALA A 85 9.11 11.85 0.76
N GLU A 86 8.55 12.25 -0.39
CA GLU A 86 9.00 13.45 -1.11
C GLU A 86 8.89 14.70 -0.23
N ARG A 87 7.80 14.82 0.54
CA ARG A 87 7.54 15.99 1.40
C ARG A 87 8.34 15.98 2.71
N ARG A 88 8.69 14.81 3.22
CA ARG A 88 9.38 14.62 4.52
C ARG A 88 10.56 13.64 4.41
N PRO A 89 11.52 13.86 3.48
CA PRO A 89 12.59 12.89 3.24
C PRO A 89 13.49 12.68 4.47
N ALA A 90 13.69 13.68 5.30
CA ALA A 90 14.51 13.59 6.51
C ALA A 90 13.88 12.75 7.63
N LYS A 91 12.57 12.49 7.56
CA LYS A 91 11.81 11.69 8.52
C LYS A 91 11.67 10.22 8.10
N VAL A 92 12.22 9.83 6.95
CA VAL A 92 12.13 8.47 6.43
C VAL A 92 13.53 7.83 6.44
N HIS A 93 13.69 6.79 7.24
CA HIS A 93 14.90 5.97 7.25
C HIS A 93 14.96 5.08 6.01
N ARG A 94 13.86 4.45 5.64
CA ARG A 94 13.74 3.53 4.50
C ARG A 94 12.28 3.42 4.05
N LEU A 95 12.09 3.24 2.75
CA LEU A 95 10.81 2.88 2.14
C LEU A 95 10.75 1.39 1.86
N ILE A 96 9.63 0.74 2.19
CA ILE A 96 9.37 -0.65 1.80
C ILE A 96 8.03 -0.72 1.06
N TYR A 97 8.07 -1.18 -0.16
CA TYR A 97 6.91 -1.37 -1.02
C TYR A 97 6.48 -2.83 -0.99
N VAL A 98 5.23 -3.11 -0.66
CA VAL A 98 4.68 -4.47 -0.55
C VAL A 98 3.60 -4.66 -1.61
N ALA A 99 3.85 -5.45 -2.65
CA ALA A 99 2.94 -5.63 -3.79
C ALA A 99 2.38 -4.28 -4.29
N ALA A 100 3.22 -3.23 -4.35
CA ALA A 100 2.80 -1.84 -4.35
C ALA A 100 3.17 -1.09 -5.62
N PHE A 101 2.40 -0.06 -5.92
CA PHE A 101 2.74 0.92 -6.95
C PHE A 101 3.89 1.80 -6.50
N VAL A 102 4.88 1.96 -7.39
CA VAL A 102 6.05 2.85 -7.22
C VAL A 102 6.10 3.81 -8.42
N PRO A 103 5.19 4.80 -8.45
CA PRO A 103 5.15 5.74 -9.57
C PRO A 103 6.39 6.65 -9.55
N ARG A 104 6.93 6.91 -10.74
CA ARG A 104 7.97 7.92 -10.98
C ARG A 104 7.33 9.29 -11.10
N ASN A 105 8.14 10.33 -11.06
CA ASN A 105 7.66 11.70 -11.28
C ASN A 105 6.77 11.83 -12.51
N GLY A 106 5.56 12.37 -12.33
CA GLY A 106 4.56 12.52 -13.39
C GLY A 106 3.72 11.27 -13.71
N GLU A 107 3.99 10.13 -13.06
CA GLU A 107 3.17 8.92 -13.17
C GLU A 107 2.08 8.87 -12.11
N SER A 108 1.03 8.08 -12.36
CA SER A 108 -0.08 7.85 -11.43
C SER A 108 -0.37 6.35 -11.32
N THR A 109 -0.97 5.94 -10.19
CA THR A 109 -1.46 4.57 -9.99
C THR A 109 -2.36 4.11 -11.13
N GLY A 110 -3.28 4.97 -11.58
CA GLY A 110 -4.22 4.62 -12.65
C GLY A 110 -3.52 4.33 -13.98
N LYS A 111 -2.47 5.08 -14.33
CA LYS A 111 -1.69 4.81 -15.56
C LYS A 111 -0.93 3.49 -15.46
N LEU A 112 -0.27 3.24 -14.33
CA LEU A 112 0.49 2.00 -14.11
C LEU A 112 -0.44 0.78 -14.10
N GLY A 113 -1.57 0.84 -13.37
CA GLY A 113 -2.54 -0.26 -13.32
C GLY A 113 -3.24 -0.53 -14.65
N ALA A 114 -3.47 0.51 -15.47
CA ALA A 114 -4.05 0.32 -16.81
C ALA A 114 -3.07 -0.35 -17.80
N ALA A 115 -1.77 -0.26 -17.54
CA ALA A 115 -0.73 -0.89 -18.35
C ALA A 115 -0.40 -2.33 -17.93
N ASP A 116 -1.00 -2.84 -16.84
CA ASP A 116 -0.76 -4.20 -16.33
C ASP A 116 -1.62 -5.22 -17.09
N PRO A 117 -1.03 -6.09 -17.91
CA PRO A 117 -1.80 -7.06 -18.68
C PRO A 117 -2.31 -8.24 -17.86
N ASP A 118 -1.73 -8.45 -16.67
CA ASP A 118 -2.00 -9.62 -15.82
C ASP A 118 -3.03 -9.34 -14.72
N THR A 119 -3.45 -8.06 -14.58
CA THR A 119 -4.38 -7.65 -13.53
C THR A 119 -5.80 -8.12 -13.78
N LEU A 120 -6.43 -8.68 -12.74
CA LEU A 120 -7.88 -8.92 -12.71
C LEU A 120 -8.64 -7.76 -12.05
N LEU A 121 -7.92 -6.79 -11.48
CA LEU A 121 -8.52 -5.71 -10.70
C LEU A 121 -9.44 -4.84 -11.55
N ASN A 122 -9.03 -4.51 -12.77
CA ASN A 122 -9.78 -3.64 -13.67
C ASN A 122 -11.18 -4.20 -13.99
N ALA A 123 -11.29 -5.52 -14.17
CA ALA A 123 -12.57 -6.19 -14.43
C ALA A 123 -13.44 -6.33 -13.17
N ALA A 124 -12.82 -6.35 -11.99
CA ALA A 124 -13.53 -6.48 -10.71
C ALA A 124 -14.00 -5.14 -10.14
N MET A 125 -13.47 -4.01 -10.65
CA MET A 125 -13.77 -2.69 -10.13
C MET A 125 -15.12 -2.17 -10.64
N VAL A 126 -15.96 -1.69 -9.71
CA VAL A 126 -17.24 -1.06 -9.99
C VAL A 126 -17.14 0.43 -9.69
N VAL A 127 -17.09 1.23 -10.75
CA VAL A 127 -17.01 2.70 -10.65
C VAL A 127 -18.41 3.27 -10.44
N ALA A 128 -18.55 4.16 -9.44
CA ALA A 128 -19.82 4.85 -9.18
C ALA A 128 -20.24 5.73 -10.38
N PRO A 129 -21.56 6.01 -10.55
CA PRO A 129 -22.07 6.80 -11.69
C PRO A 129 -21.44 8.19 -11.80
N ASP A 130 -21.13 8.84 -10.68
CA ASP A 130 -20.47 10.15 -10.62
C ASP A 130 -18.95 10.08 -10.91
N ARG A 131 -18.42 8.87 -11.06
CA ARG A 131 -17.01 8.57 -11.33
C ARG A 131 -16.02 9.09 -10.28
N LYS A 132 -16.48 9.34 -9.04
CA LYS A 132 -15.64 9.82 -7.96
C LYS A 132 -15.09 8.69 -7.10
N THR A 133 -15.83 7.60 -6.99
CA THR A 133 -15.43 6.45 -6.17
C THR A 133 -15.54 5.14 -6.94
N ALA A 134 -14.90 4.10 -6.42
CA ALA A 134 -15.05 2.73 -6.90
C ALA A 134 -15.10 1.74 -5.74
N THR A 135 -15.82 0.65 -5.94
CA THR A 135 -15.84 -0.54 -5.09
C THR A 135 -15.33 -1.74 -5.86
N LEU A 136 -15.23 -2.89 -5.22
CA LEU A 136 -14.95 -4.17 -5.87
C LEU A 136 -16.18 -5.07 -5.82
N GLN A 137 -16.37 -5.85 -6.87
CA GLN A 137 -17.39 -6.90 -6.90
C GLN A 137 -17.10 -7.90 -5.77
N PRO A 138 -18.04 -8.17 -4.84
CA PRO A 138 -17.82 -9.07 -3.70
C PRO A 138 -17.39 -10.49 -4.12
N GLU A 139 -17.86 -10.95 -5.26
CA GLU A 139 -17.57 -12.28 -5.83
C GLU A 139 -16.12 -12.38 -6.32
N ALA A 140 -15.53 -11.27 -6.76
CA ALA A 140 -14.18 -11.22 -7.30
C ALA A 140 -13.10 -11.12 -6.20
N LEU A 141 -13.46 -10.74 -4.97
CA LEU A 141 -12.50 -10.48 -3.89
C LEU A 141 -11.52 -11.63 -3.67
N LYS A 142 -12.05 -12.87 -3.58
CA LYS A 142 -11.20 -14.05 -3.37
C LYS A 142 -10.17 -14.21 -4.48
N GLN A 143 -10.59 -14.08 -5.73
CA GLN A 143 -9.72 -14.29 -6.88
C GLN A 143 -8.70 -13.17 -7.07
N VAL A 144 -9.10 -11.91 -6.81
CA VAL A 144 -8.27 -10.74 -7.11
C VAL A 144 -7.29 -10.43 -5.98
N LEU A 145 -7.79 -10.42 -4.73
CA LEU A 145 -7.01 -9.93 -3.59
C LEU A 145 -6.55 -11.03 -2.64
N PHE A 146 -7.31 -12.14 -2.51
CA PHE A 146 -7.18 -13.13 -1.43
C PHE A 146 -7.00 -14.56 -1.92
N GLY A 147 -6.40 -14.75 -3.11
CA GLY A 147 -6.32 -16.06 -3.77
C GLY A 147 -5.66 -17.18 -2.96
N ARG A 148 -4.71 -16.83 -2.10
CA ARG A 148 -3.99 -17.73 -1.18
C ARG A 148 -4.29 -17.43 0.30
N SER A 149 -5.00 -16.36 0.57
CA SER A 149 -5.42 -16.00 1.92
C SER A 149 -6.51 -16.94 2.44
N PRO A 150 -6.59 -17.16 3.77
CA PRO A 150 -7.66 -17.98 4.35
C PRO A 150 -9.03 -17.33 4.13
N ASP A 151 -10.10 -18.12 4.17
CA ASP A 151 -11.46 -17.64 3.87
C ASP A 151 -11.96 -16.60 4.88
N GLU A 152 -11.48 -16.65 6.12
CA GLU A 152 -11.76 -15.64 7.15
C GLU A 152 -11.28 -14.23 6.72
N ALA A 153 -10.20 -14.14 5.94
CA ALA A 153 -9.73 -12.87 5.40
C ALA A 153 -10.74 -12.26 4.42
N VAL A 154 -11.40 -13.10 3.60
CA VAL A 154 -12.46 -12.66 2.68
C VAL A 154 -13.69 -12.19 3.45
N VAL A 155 -14.08 -12.92 4.51
CA VAL A 155 -15.21 -12.54 5.37
C VAL A 155 -14.93 -11.19 6.02
N LEU A 156 -13.73 -11.00 6.58
CA LEU A 156 -13.30 -9.75 7.17
C LEU A 156 -13.29 -8.60 6.15
N ALA A 157 -12.75 -8.85 4.96
CA ALA A 157 -12.72 -7.88 3.88
C ALA A 157 -14.13 -7.43 3.46
N ARG A 158 -15.07 -8.37 3.28
CA ARG A 158 -16.47 -8.04 2.95
C ARG A 158 -17.14 -7.13 3.99
N ALA A 159 -16.75 -7.24 5.26
CA ALA A 159 -17.28 -6.42 6.34
C ALA A 159 -16.63 -5.04 6.46
N LEU A 160 -15.35 -4.92 6.08
CA LEU A 160 -14.53 -3.75 6.41
C LEU A 160 -14.02 -2.96 5.21
N LEU A 161 -14.10 -3.49 3.98
CA LEU A 161 -13.75 -2.71 2.79
C LEU A 161 -14.72 -1.56 2.59
N VAL A 162 -14.19 -0.40 2.22
CA VAL A 162 -14.93 0.83 1.97
C VAL A 162 -14.74 1.26 0.51
N PRO A 163 -15.60 2.12 -0.06
CA PRO A 163 -15.35 2.70 -1.37
C PRO A 163 -14.03 3.48 -1.42
N GLU A 164 -13.29 3.38 -2.52
CA GLU A 164 -12.05 4.12 -2.76
C GLU A 164 -12.30 5.39 -3.55
N GLY A 165 -11.65 6.50 -3.15
CA GLY A 165 -11.68 7.77 -3.87
C GLY A 165 -10.77 7.76 -5.09
N LEU A 166 -11.33 7.93 -6.29
CA LEU A 166 -10.59 7.81 -7.54
C LEU A 166 -9.68 9.02 -7.86
N ALA A 167 -9.80 10.13 -7.16
CA ALA A 167 -8.93 11.29 -7.38
C ALA A 167 -7.46 10.94 -7.05
N GLY A 168 -7.22 10.19 -5.96
CA GLY A 168 -5.88 9.72 -5.59
C GLY A 168 -5.24 8.82 -6.65
N PHE A 169 -6.02 7.92 -7.27
CA PHE A 169 -5.52 7.04 -8.35
C PHE A 169 -5.12 7.81 -9.62
N ARG A 170 -5.83 8.91 -9.92
CA ARG A 170 -5.61 9.70 -11.13
C ARG A 170 -4.49 10.70 -10.97
N ALA A 171 -4.21 11.12 -9.75
CA ALA A 171 -3.19 12.10 -9.46
C ALA A 171 -1.79 11.55 -9.79
N ALA A 172 -1.01 12.34 -10.50
CA ALA A 172 0.40 12.06 -10.69
C ALA A 172 1.19 12.44 -9.45
N VAL A 173 2.19 11.63 -9.08
CA VAL A 173 3.14 12.03 -8.04
C VAL A 173 4.08 13.10 -8.56
N ALA A 174 4.49 14.00 -7.67
CA ALA A 174 5.55 14.96 -7.90
C ALA A 174 6.74 14.58 -7.02
N THR A 175 7.80 14.06 -7.62
CA THR A 175 9.00 13.58 -6.90
C THR A 175 10.28 14.13 -7.52
N THR A 176 11.30 14.27 -6.69
CA THR A 176 12.64 14.77 -7.08
C THR A 176 13.72 13.72 -6.76
N ALA A 177 14.87 13.85 -7.39
CA ALA A 177 16.03 13.01 -7.09
C ALA A 177 16.60 13.30 -5.69
N GLU A 178 16.50 14.56 -5.28
CA GLU A 178 17.06 15.09 -4.03
C GLU A 178 16.27 14.67 -2.79
N ASN A 179 14.97 14.39 -2.94
CA ASN A 179 14.09 13.99 -1.84
C ASN A 179 13.78 12.49 -1.89
N TRP A 180 12.66 12.09 -2.50
CA TRP A 180 12.29 10.68 -2.60
C TRP A 180 13.34 9.85 -3.34
N GLY A 181 13.95 10.41 -4.39
CA GLY A 181 14.90 9.70 -5.27
C GLY A 181 16.12 9.15 -4.54
N ARG A 182 16.60 9.83 -3.49
CA ARG A 182 17.78 9.41 -2.69
C ARG A 182 17.48 8.42 -1.57
N LEU A 183 16.20 8.19 -1.23
CA LEU A 183 15.85 7.33 -0.09
C LEU A 183 16.11 5.85 -0.40
N PRO A 184 16.66 5.10 0.55
CA PRO A 184 16.78 3.64 0.45
C PRO A 184 15.41 2.99 0.26
N ARG A 185 15.30 2.08 -0.74
CA ARG A 185 14.04 1.42 -1.07
C ARG A 185 14.21 -0.08 -1.13
N ARG A 186 13.20 -0.79 -0.61
CA ARG A 186 13.06 -2.24 -0.75
C ARG A 186 11.70 -2.57 -1.33
N TYR A 187 11.61 -3.72 -1.94
CA TYR A 187 10.36 -4.21 -2.52
C TYR A 187 10.09 -5.64 -2.07
N VAL A 188 8.88 -5.89 -1.57
CA VAL A 188 8.35 -7.23 -1.30
C VAL A 188 7.38 -7.57 -2.42
N LEU A 189 7.81 -8.48 -3.30
CA LEU A 189 7.05 -8.93 -4.47
C LEU A 189 6.19 -10.13 -4.09
N CYS A 190 4.94 -10.14 -4.53
CA CYS A 190 4.00 -11.24 -4.33
C CYS A 190 3.80 -11.99 -5.66
N SER A 191 4.33 -13.22 -5.76
CA SER A 191 4.38 -13.95 -7.04
C SER A 191 3.05 -14.54 -7.50
N ALA A 192 2.05 -14.60 -6.63
CA ALA A 192 0.70 -15.05 -6.96
C ALA A 192 -0.33 -13.90 -6.97
N ASP A 193 0.13 -12.65 -7.02
CA ASP A 193 -0.71 -11.46 -7.07
C ASP A 193 -1.48 -11.38 -8.40
N ARG A 194 -2.79 -11.08 -8.29
CA ARG A 194 -3.70 -10.89 -9.43
C ARG A 194 -4.31 -9.50 -9.49
N ALA A 195 -3.96 -8.63 -8.53
CA ALA A 195 -4.36 -7.22 -8.53
C ALA A 195 -3.26 -6.31 -9.11
N VAL A 196 -2.01 -6.58 -8.75
CA VAL A 196 -0.81 -5.97 -9.35
C VAL A 196 0.06 -7.11 -9.87
N GLY A 197 0.10 -7.32 -11.17
CA GLY A 197 0.77 -8.45 -11.78
C GLY A 197 2.25 -8.53 -11.42
N PRO A 198 2.82 -9.74 -11.20
CA PRO A 198 4.22 -9.89 -10.82
C PRO A 198 5.21 -9.27 -11.82
N ALA A 199 4.86 -9.22 -13.10
CA ALA A 199 5.69 -8.57 -14.13
C ALA A 199 5.77 -7.05 -13.90
N LEU A 200 4.64 -6.41 -13.63
CA LEU A 200 4.60 -4.98 -13.30
C LEU A 200 5.32 -4.71 -11.96
N GLN A 201 5.14 -5.57 -10.95
CA GLN A 201 5.85 -5.44 -9.68
C GLN A 201 7.37 -5.46 -9.89
N ARG A 202 7.91 -6.39 -10.69
CA ARG A 202 9.35 -6.46 -11.01
C ARG A 202 9.85 -5.20 -11.72
N GLN A 203 9.06 -4.66 -12.64
CA GLN A 203 9.38 -3.41 -13.32
C GLN A 203 9.48 -2.25 -12.32
N MET A 204 8.51 -2.09 -11.43
CA MET A 204 8.47 -1.03 -10.42
C MET A 204 9.55 -1.20 -9.36
N ALA A 205 9.92 -2.44 -9.03
CA ALA A 205 10.97 -2.75 -8.06
C ALA A 205 12.39 -2.46 -8.56
N SER A 206 12.60 -2.17 -9.84
CA SER A 206 13.93 -2.08 -10.48
C SER A 206 14.88 -1.05 -9.87
N GLY A 207 14.39 -0.12 -9.07
CA GLY A 207 15.22 0.86 -8.34
C GLY A 207 15.40 0.54 -6.85
N SER A 208 15.03 -0.66 -6.41
CA SER A 208 15.13 -1.07 -5.01
C SER A 208 16.49 -1.71 -4.73
N GLU A 209 17.05 -1.43 -3.54
CA GLU A 209 18.31 -2.04 -3.07
C GLU A 209 18.16 -3.55 -2.83
N ARG A 210 16.94 -3.98 -2.47
CA ARG A 210 16.60 -5.37 -2.22
C ARG A 210 15.19 -5.68 -2.68
N ILE A 211 15.04 -6.81 -3.34
CA ILE A 211 13.73 -7.38 -3.72
C ILE A 211 13.61 -8.72 -3.00
N THR A 212 12.54 -8.89 -2.23
CA THR A 212 12.18 -10.15 -1.57
C THR A 212 10.92 -10.68 -2.23
N GLU A 213 10.96 -11.89 -2.78
CA GLU A 213 9.79 -12.52 -3.41
C GLU A 213 9.11 -13.45 -2.41
N LEU A 214 7.80 -13.27 -2.24
CA LEU A 214 6.94 -14.12 -1.43
C LEU A 214 5.99 -14.91 -2.35
N ALA A 215 5.78 -16.18 -2.03
CA ALA A 215 4.77 -17.01 -2.70
C ALA A 215 3.37 -16.67 -2.17
N ALA A 216 3.01 -15.39 -2.18
CA ALA A 216 1.78 -14.81 -1.62
C ALA A 216 0.88 -14.23 -2.72
N ASP A 217 -0.39 -14.03 -2.38
CA ASP A 217 -1.35 -13.25 -3.17
C ASP A 217 -1.17 -11.74 -2.93
N HIS A 218 -2.14 -10.91 -3.39
CA HIS A 218 -2.10 -9.46 -3.20
C HIS A 218 -2.15 -9.03 -1.74
N SER A 219 -2.60 -9.90 -0.83
CA SER A 219 -2.77 -9.62 0.60
C SER A 219 -1.80 -10.43 1.47
N PRO A 220 -0.47 -10.22 1.36
CA PRO A 220 0.54 -11.03 2.03
C PRO A 220 0.45 -10.94 3.56
N TYR A 221 -0.17 -9.89 4.10
CA TYR A 221 -0.46 -9.77 5.53
C TYR A 221 -1.48 -10.81 6.04
N PHE A 222 -2.20 -11.51 5.14
CA PHE A 222 -3.06 -12.65 5.46
C PHE A 222 -2.49 -13.97 4.95
N SER A 223 -1.94 -14.01 3.75
CA SER A 223 -1.48 -15.26 3.11
C SER A 223 -0.08 -15.70 3.55
N ALA A 224 0.78 -14.76 3.97
CA ALA A 224 2.16 -15.02 4.35
C ALA A 224 2.65 -14.04 5.45
N PRO A 225 1.93 -13.93 6.60
CA PRO A 225 2.22 -12.89 7.60
C PRO A 225 3.59 -13.07 8.29
N ASP A 226 4.08 -14.28 8.46
CA ASP A 226 5.38 -14.55 9.08
C ASP A 226 6.52 -14.16 8.14
N GLU A 227 6.44 -14.57 6.88
CA GLU A 227 7.40 -14.25 5.84
C GLU A 227 7.41 -12.75 5.54
N LEU A 228 6.22 -12.11 5.55
CA LEU A 228 6.13 -10.67 5.37
C LEU A 228 6.80 -9.92 6.51
N ALA A 229 6.51 -10.28 7.77
CA ALA A 229 7.14 -9.65 8.92
C ALA A 229 8.67 -9.83 8.90
N ALA A 230 9.15 -11.01 8.54
CA ALA A 230 10.58 -11.27 8.38
C ALA A 230 11.20 -10.41 7.27
N ALA A 231 10.51 -10.24 6.12
CA ALA A 231 10.98 -9.42 5.02
C ALA A 231 11.03 -7.92 5.39
N LEU A 232 10.08 -7.44 6.20
CA LEU A 232 10.06 -6.05 6.69
C LEU A 232 11.16 -5.78 7.70
N ALA A 233 11.46 -6.74 8.59
CA ALA A 233 12.47 -6.61 9.66
C ALA A 233 13.90 -6.96 9.21
N ALA A 234 14.08 -7.53 8.02
CA ALA A 234 15.41 -7.85 7.51
C ALA A 234 16.27 -6.59 7.38
N ASP A 235 17.57 -6.71 7.70
CA ASP A 235 18.59 -5.65 7.54
C ASP A 235 19.01 -5.44 6.08
#